data_373367ff097368fb5324c0b382add549
#
_entry.id   373367ff097368fb5324c0b382add549
#
_cell.length_a   1.000
_cell.length_b   1.000
_cell.length_c   1.000
_cell.angle_alpha   90.00
_cell.angle_beta   90.00
_cell.angle_gamma   90.00
#
_symmetry.space_group_name_H-M   'P 1'
#
loop_
_entity.id
_entity.type
_entity.pdbx_description
1 polymer ?
#
loop_
_entity_poly.entity_id
_entity_poly.type
_entity_poly.pdbx_seq_one_letter_code
_entity_poly.pdbx_strand_id
1 'polypeptide(L)'
;MVTSSSSGSAGWPGARLHIVTGKGGTGKSTVAAALALALAASGKRVLLCEVEGRQGIARMFDVDPLPYAERRIATGLPGADGRAGSVYALHVDPNSALMEYLDMYYKLGRAGRALEKFGVIEFATTLAPGVRDVLLTGKVYEAVERSSRNRQAIRYDAVVLDAPPTGRITPFLNVNGELAGLARMGPVRHQA
;
A
#
# COMPACT_ATOMS: atom_id res chain seq x y z
N MET A 1 3.12 -10.98 -47.44
CA MET A 1 4.05 -11.01 -46.28
C MET A 1 3.53 -10.03 -45.27
N VAL A 2 2.69 -10.50 -44.37
CA VAL A 2 2.05 -9.65 -43.32
C VAL A 2 2.99 -9.67 -42.13
N THR A 3 3.66 -8.56 -41.88
CA THR A 3 4.45 -8.38 -40.66
C THR A 3 3.48 -8.27 -39.49
N SER A 4 3.45 -9.29 -38.64
CA SER A 4 2.78 -9.22 -37.36
C SER A 4 3.44 -8.13 -36.51
N SER A 5 2.80 -6.98 -36.40
CA SER A 5 3.13 -6.00 -35.41
C SER A 5 2.90 -6.64 -34.04
N SER A 6 3.99 -6.91 -33.31
CA SER A 6 3.92 -7.23 -31.90
C SER A 6 3.07 -6.18 -31.21
N SER A 7 1.92 -6.60 -30.69
CA SER A 7 1.11 -5.79 -29.78
C SER A 7 1.99 -5.43 -28.59
N GLY A 8 2.63 -4.27 -28.68
CA GLY A 8 3.36 -3.71 -27.57
C GLY A 8 2.39 -3.65 -26.40
N SER A 9 2.70 -4.37 -25.33
CA SER A 9 2.01 -4.25 -24.07
C SER A 9 1.98 -2.75 -23.74
N ALA A 10 0.80 -2.14 -23.77
CA ALA A 10 0.56 -0.79 -23.27
C ALA A 10 0.72 -0.79 -21.74
N GLY A 11 1.75 -1.47 -21.25
CA GLY A 11 2.15 -1.46 -19.89
C GLY A 11 3.10 -0.30 -19.67
N TRP A 12 3.02 0.33 -18.53
CA TRP A 12 4.08 1.19 -18.06
C TRP A 12 5.26 0.32 -17.62
N PRO A 13 6.18 -0.06 -18.55
CA PRO A 13 7.25 -0.99 -18.24
C PRO A 13 8.17 -0.30 -17.25
N GLY A 14 8.33 -0.91 -16.08
CA GLY A 14 9.20 -0.42 -15.02
C GLY A 14 8.49 0.29 -13.85
N ALA A 15 7.23 0.70 -13.98
CA ALA A 15 6.52 1.25 -12.84
C ALA A 15 6.20 0.13 -11.82
N ARG A 16 6.70 0.30 -10.60
CA ARG A 16 6.43 -0.63 -9.50
C ARG A 16 5.27 -0.18 -8.62
N LEU A 17 4.96 1.12 -8.60
CA LEU A 17 3.83 1.70 -7.89
C LEU A 17 2.84 2.30 -8.87
N HIS A 18 1.59 1.89 -8.75
CA HIS A 18 0.45 2.43 -9.50
C HIS A 18 -0.53 3.05 -8.51
N ILE A 19 -0.87 4.32 -8.70
CA ILE A 19 -1.76 5.06 -7.81
C ILE A 19 -3.06 5.32 -8.52
N VAL A 20 -4.17 4.80 -7.98
CA VAL A 20 -5.51 5.02 -8.50
C VAL A 20 -6.22 6.04 -7.62
N THR A 21 -6.50 7.21 -8.17
CA THR A 21 -7.23 8.28 -7.50
C THR A 21 -8.35 8.80 -8.39
N GLY A 22 -9.26 9.57 -7.84
CA GLY A 22 -10.41 10.13 -8.53
C GLY A 22 -11.41 10.69 -7.54
N LYS A 23 -12.46 11.34 -8.03
CA LYS A 23 -13.53 11.87 -7.18
C LYS A 23 -14.22 10.75 -6.39
N GLY A 24 -14.81 11.07 -5.24
CA GLY A 24 -15.60 10.11 -4.46
C GLY A 24 -16.73 9.48 -5.30
N GLY A 25 -16.91 8.17 -5.19
CA GLY A 25 -17.95 7.43 -5.92
C GLY A 25 -17.67 7.11 -7.39
N THR A 26 -16.51 7.46 -7.94
CA THR A 26 -16.18 7.22 -9.38
C THR A 26 -15.66 5.81 -9.67
N GLY A 27 -15.70 4.89 -8.73
CA GLY A 27 -15.22 3.52 -8.95
C GLY A 27 -13.71 3.32 -8.82
N LYS A 28 -12.99 4.18 -8.10
CA LYS A 28 -11.53 4.05 -7.86
C LYS A 28 -11.12 2.64 -7.46
N SER A 29 -11.76 2.11 -6.42
CA SER A 29 -11.45 0.77 -5.89
C SER A 29 -11.68 -0.32 -6.95
N THR A 30 -12.72 -0.17 -7.78
CA THR A 30 -12.99 -1.09 -8.91
C THR A 30 -11.87 -1.02 -9.94
N VAL A 31 -11.42 0.19 -10.29
CA VAL A 31 -10.31 0.38 -11.24
C VAL A 31 -9.00 -0.15 -10.65
N ALA A 32 -8.73 0.09 -9.37
CA ALA A 32 -7.55 -0.44 -8.68
C ALA A 32 -7.55 -1.97 -8.67
N ALA A 33 -8.69 -2.59 -8.36
CA ALA A 33 -8.84 -4.05 -8.40
C ALA A 33 -8.66 -4.62 -9.81
N ALA A 34 -9.28 -4.00 -10.82
CA ALA A 34 -9.13 -4.42 -12.21
C ALA A 34 -7.68 -4.28 -12.70
N LEU A 35 -6.99 -3.21 -12.34
CA LEU A 35 -5.58 -3.01 -12.66
C LEU A 35 -4.69 -4.08 -11.99
N ALA A 36 -4.94 -4.38 -10.72
CA ALA A 36 -4.20 -5.43 -10.00
C ALA A 36 -4.38 -6.80 -10.67
N LEU A 37 -5.61 -7.15 -11.08
CA LEU A 37 -5.91 -8.38 -11.81
C LEU A 37 -5.24 -8.39 -13.19
N ALA A 38 -5.28 -7.30 -13.94
CA ALA A 38 -4.64 -7.20 -15.25
C ALA A 38 -3.12 -7.36 -15.17
N LEU A 39 -2.48 -6.75 -14.17
CA LEU A 39 -1.05 -6.93 -13.90
C LEU A 39 -0.74 -8.37 -13.48
N ALA A 40 -1.59 -9.00 -12.67
CA ALA A 40 -1.41 -10.39 -12.28
C ALA A 40 -1.64 -11.34 -13.47
N ALA A 41 -2.56 -11.03 -14.39
CA ALA A 41 -2.75 -11.80 -15.62
C ALA A 41 -1.53 -11.79 -16.55
N SER A 42 -0.58 -10.87 -16.34
CA SER A 42 0.74 -10.91 -17.01
C SER A 42 1.81 -11.70 -16.22
N GLY A 43 1.41 -12.55 -15.27
CA GLY A 43 2.33 -13.39 -14.49
C GLY A 43 2.93 -12.71 -13.26
N LYS A 44 2.52 -11.47 -12.95
CA LYS A 44 3.09 -10.69 -11.83
C LYS A 44 2.47 -11.06 -10.49
N ARG A 45 3.27 -10.91 -9.44
CA ARG A 45 2.79 -10.87 -8.06
C ARG A 45 2.49 -9.43 -7.69
N VAL A 46 1.23 -9.12 -7.44
CA VAL A 46 0.73 -7.77 -7.22
C VAL A 46 0.22 -7.61 -5.81
N LEU A 47 0.55 -6.48 -5.15
CA LEU A 47 -0.08 -6.07 -3.89
C LEU A 47 -1.08 -4.95 -4.18
N LEU A 48 -2.33 -5.13 -3.77
CA LEU A 48 -3.39 -4.13 -3.80
C LEU A 48 -3.58 -3.56 -2.39
N CYS A 49 -3.25 -2.28 -2.21
CA CYS A 49 -3.34 -1.57 -0.93
C CYS A 49 -4.60 -0.71 -0.86
N GLU A 50 -5.37 -0.84 0.22
CA GLU A 50 -6.50 0.03 0.56
C GLU A 50 -6.14 0.87 1.81
N VAL A 51 -6.29 2.20 1.72
CA VAL A 51 -5.91 3.12 2.81
C VAL A 51 -7.10 3.90 3.41
N GLU A 52 -8.31 3.74 2.88
CA GLU A 52 -9.49 4.49 3.35
C GLU A 52 -10.39 3.72 4.35
N GLY A 53 -10.05 2.53 4.77
CA GLY A 53 -10.71 1.79 5.84
C GLY A 53 -12.11 1.23 5.51
N ARG A 54 -12.52 1.24 4.24
CA ARG A 54 -13.89 0.88 3.84
C ARG A 54 -14.08 -0.61 3.56
N GLN A 55 -13.01 -1.39 3.56
CA GLN A 55 -13.03 -2.80 3.21
C GLN A 55 -13.72 -3.08 1.85
N GLY A 56 -13.56 -2.14 0.91
CA GLY A 56 -14.16 -2.21 -0.41
C GLY A 56 -13.58 -3.35 -1.24
N ILE A 57 -12.26 -3.56 -1.12
CA ILE A 57 -11.54 -4.64 -1.78
C ILE A 57 -12.02 -6.01 -1.29
N ALA A 58 -12.15 -6.20 0.03
CA ALA A 58 -12.66 -7.46 0.60
C ALA A 58 -14.03 -7.82 0.02
N ARG A 59 -14.94 -6.85 -0.05
CA ARG A 59 -16.29 -7.06 -0.62
C ARG A 59 -16.28 -7.37 -2.10
N MET A 60 -15.39 -6.74 -2.89
CA MET A 60 -15.29 -7.01 -4.33
C MET A 60 -14.76 -8.41 -4.65
N PHE A 61 -13.90 -8.95 -3.81
CA PHE A 61 -13.33 -10.28 -3.98
C PHE A 61 -14.06 -11.36 -3.18
N ASP A 62 -15.17 -11.02 -2.53
CA ASP A 62 -15.96 -11.93 -1.70
C ASP A 62 -15.09 -12.68 -0.67
N VAL A 63 -14.27 -11.93 0.04
CA VAL A 63 -13.41 -12.44 1.10
C VAL A 63 -13.73 -11.75 2.43
N ASP A 64 -13.38 -12.41 3.54
CA ASP A 64 -13.49 -11.78 4.86
C ASP A 64 -12.77 -10.44 4.92
N PRO A 65 -13.15 -9.53 5.83
CA PRO A 65 -12.46 -8.27 6.04
C PRO A 65 -10.95 -8.45 6.11
N LEU A 66 -10.23 -7.59 5.38
CA LEU A 66 -8.77 -7.66 5.29
C LEU A 66 -8.17 -7.23 6.63
N PRO A 67 -7.33 -8.07 7.24
CA PRO A 67 -6.54 -7.66 8.41
C PRO A 67 -5.42 -6.71 7.99
N TYR A 68 -4.73 -6.13 8.97
CA TYR A 68 -3.45 -5.46 8.76
C TYR A 68 -2.34 -6.52 8.51
N ALA A 69 -2.54 -7.29 7.45
CA ALA A 69 -1.60 -8.31 6.98
C ALA A 69 -1.86 -8.59 5.50
N GLU A 70 -0.82 -8.91 4.79
CA GLU A 70 -0.89 -9.23 3.36
C GLU A 70 -1.61 -10.57 3.16
N ARG A 71 -2.81 -10.53 2.58
CA ARG A 71 -3.64 -11.71 2.30
C ARG A 71 -3.74 -11.93 0.80
N ARG A 72 -3.48 -13.15 0.35
CA ARG A 72 -3.69 -13.52 -1.04
C ARG A 72 -5.19 -13.65 -1.33
N ILE A 73 -5.68 -12.91 -2.31
CA ILE A 73 -7.10 -12.82 -2.67
C ILE A 73 -7.40 -13.37 -4.06
N ALA A 74 -6.39 -13.48 -4.94
CA ALA A 74 -6.55 -14.13 -6.24
C ALA A 74 -5.26 -14.86 -6.64
N THR A 75 -5.41 -16.00 -7.31
CA THR A 75 -4.30 -16.86 -7.75
C THR A 75 -4.64 -17.54 -9.08
N GLY A 76 -3.63 -18.14 -9.71
CA GLY A 76 -3.84 -18.98 -10.89
C GLY A 76 -4.18 -18.21 -12.16
N LEU A 77 -3.94 -16.89 -12.16
CA LEU A 77 -4.11 -16.08 -13.35
C LEU A 77 -3.00 -16.44 -14.35
N PRO A 78 -3.34 -17.05 -15.51
CA PRO A 78 -2.34 -17.49 -16.45
C PRO A 78 -1.60 -16.30 -17.05
N GLY A 79 -0.31 -16.21 -16.81
CA GLY A 79 0.55 -15.21 -17.44
C GLY A 79 1.00 -15.68 -18.83
N ALA A 80 1.32 -14.74 -19.70
CA ALA A 80 1.78 -15.00 -21.06
C ALA A 80 3.11 -15.78 -21.12
N ASP A 81 3.90 -15.75 -20.06
CA ASP A 81 5.18 -16.43 -19.88
C ASP A 81 5.06 -17.78 -19.15
N GLY A 82 3.85 -18.28 -18.93
CA GLY A 82 3.57 -19.53 -18.22
C GLY A 82 3.67 -19.41 -16.69
N ARG A 83 4.00 -18.24 -16.14
CA ARG A 83 3.97 -18.01 -14.70
C ARG A 83 2.56 -17.68 -14.25
N ALA A 84 2.10 -18.32 -13.19
CA ALA A 84 0.83 -17.99 -12.57
C ALA A 84 0.96 -16.70 -11.73
N GLY A 85 0.25 -15.66 -12.13
CA GLY A 85 0.18 -14.42 -11.37
C GLY A 85 -0.71 -14.54 -10.15
N SER A 86 -0.57 -13.60 -9.22
CA SER A 86 -1.35 -13.57 -7.99
C SER A 86 -1.58 -12.14 -7.50
N VAL A 87 -2.73 -11.92 -6.87
CA VAL A 87 -3.05 -10.66 -6.20
C VAL A 87 -3.10 -10.91 -4.68
N TYR A 88 -2.35 -10.09 -3.96
CA TYR A 88 -2.43 -9.95 -2.52
C TYR A 88 -3.13 -8.64 -2.21
N ALA A 89 -3.86 -8.58 -1.13
CA ALA A 89 -4.46 -7.36 -0.63
C ALA A 89 -3.96 -7.04 0.78
N LEU A 90 -3.84 -5.75 1.05
CA LEU A 90 -3.49 -5.22 2.37
C LEU A 90 -4.41 -4.04 2.66
N HIS A 91 -5.13 -4.13 3.78
CA HIS A 91 -5.78 -2.98 4.38
C HIS A 91 -4.78 -2.28 5.30
N VAL A 92 -4.37 -1.06 4.94
CA VAL A 92 -3.43 -0.28 5.74
C VAL A 92 -4.20 0.52 6.79
N ASP A 93 -4.14 0.04 8.03
CA ASP A 93 -4.71 0.73 9.19
C ASP A 93 -3.64 1.61 9.87
N PRO A 94 -3.90 2.91 10.07
CA PRO A 94 -2.91 3.82 10.63
C PRO A 94 -2.49 3.47 12.06
N ASN A 95 -3.39 2.91 12.88
CA ASN A 95 -3.04 2.52 14.24
C ASN A 95 -2.06 1.34 14.24
N SER A 96 -2.37 0.32 13.43
CA SER A 96 -1.50 -0.84 13.25
C SER A 96 -0.14 -0.45 12.63
N ALA A 97 -0.13 0.49 11.68
CA ALA A 97 1.09 1.01 11.09
C ALA A 97 1.96 1.76 12.12
N LEU A 98 1.34 2.54 13.00
CA LEU A 98 2.04 3.21 14.10
C LEU A 98 2.65 2.19 15.07
N MET A 99 1.90 1.15 15.44
CA MET A 99 2.42 0.10 16.32
C MET A 99 3.60 -0.63 15.70
N GLU A 100 3.52 -0.99 14.43
CA GLU A 100 4.63 -1.60 13.70
C GLU A 100 5.86 -0.68 13.67
N TYR A 101 5.68 0.61 13.42
CA TYR A 101 6.74 1.61 13.44
C TYR A 101 7.40 1.71 14.82
N LEU A 102 6.60 1.81 15.88
CA LEU A 102 7.09 1.91 17.26
C LEU A 102 7.81 0.62 17.68
N ASP A 103 7.33 -0.54 17.29
CA ASP A 103 8.01 -1.81 17.61
C ASP A 103 9.35 -1.93 16.87
N MET A 104 9.40 -1.49 15.62
CA MET A 104 10.62 -1.51 14.81
C MET A 104 11.75 -0.62 15.38
N TYR A 105 11.41 0.60 15.78
CA TYR A 105 12.41 1.59 16.20
C TYR A 105 12.67 1.62 17.71
N TYR A 106 11.67 1.33 18.53
CA TYR A 106 11.75 1.45 19.99
C TYR A 106 11.66 0.10 20.70
N LYS A 107 11.48 -1.02 19.98
CA LYS A 107 11.39 -2.39 20.54
C LYS A 107 10.42 -2.46 21.74
N LEU A 108 9.27 -1.81 21.61
CA LEU A 108 8.34 -1.60 22.72
C LEU A 108 7.72 -2.89 23.27
N GLY A 109 7.76 -3.99 22.54
CA GLY A 109 7.33 -5.31 22.99
C GLY A 109 6.03 -5.30 23.82
N ARG A 110 6.13 -5.62 25.11
CA ARG A 110 4.97 -5.61 26.04
C ARG A 110 4.42 -4.21 26.33
N ALA A 111 5.27 -3.17 26.31
CA ALA A 111 4.85 -1.78 26.55
C ALA A 111 3.99 -1.24 25.40
N GLY A 112 4.22 -1.67 24.16
CA GLY A 112 3.40 -1.31 23.02
C GLY A 112 1.93 -1.71 23.18
N ARG A 113 1.69 -2.91 23.71
CA ARG A 113 0.32 -3.39 24.01
C ARG A 113 -0.37 -2.58 25.13
N ALA A 114 0.39 -2.03 26.06
CA ALA A 114 -0.16 -1.13 27.07
C ALA A 114 -0.55 0.23 26.46
N LEU A 115 0.26 0.79 25.57
CA LEU A 115 -0.03 2.03 24.83
C LEU A 115 -1.29 1.92 23.99
N GLU A 116 -1.49 0.78 23.30
CA GLU A 116 -2.70 0.49 22.56
C GLU A 116 -3.94 0.52 23.46
N LYS A 117 -3.83 -0.08 24.64
CA LYS A 117 -4.92 -0.17 25.63
C LYS A 117 -5.31 1.19 26.25
N PHE A 118 -4.40 2.15 26.27
CA PHE A 118 -4.63 3.48 26.85
C PHE A 118 -5.10 4.53 25.81
N GLY A 119 -5.37 4.13 24.54
CA GLY A 119 -5.83 5.07 23.52
C GLY A 119 -4.79 6.13 23.12
N VAL A 120 -3.53 5.96 23.53
CA VAL A 120 -2.44 6.91 23.20
C VAL A 120 -2.23 7.03 21.70
N ILE A 121 -2.51 5.96 20.98
CA ILE A 121 -2.38 5.89 19.52
C ILE A 121 -3.45 6.75 18.85
N GLU A 122 -4.70 6.62 19.30
CA GLU A 122 -5.82 7.42 18.79
C GLU A 122 -5.61 8.91 19.08
N PHE A 123 -5.06 9.21 20.25
CA PHE A 123 -4.66 10.56 20.62
C PHE A 123 -3.53 11.11 19.73
N ALA A 124 -2.47 10.33 19.47
CA ALA A 124 -1.35 10.77 18.65
C ALA A 124 -1.77 11.01 17.18
N THR A 125 -2.60 10.13 16.62
CA THR A 125 -3.08 10.26 15.23
C THR A 125 -4.13 11.35 15.07
N THR A 126 -4.84 11.72 16.13
CA THR A 126 -5.84 12.81 16.14
C THR A 126 -5.18 14.17 16.32
N LEU A 127 -4.11 14.26 17.13
CA LEU A 127 -3.46 15.53 17.46
C LEU A 127 -2.37 15.96 16.48
N ALA A 128 -1.84 15.06 15.67
CA ALA A 128 -0.78 15.37 14.70
C ALA A 128 -1.32 15.25 13.26
N PRO A 129 -1.87 16.31 12.68
CA PRO A 129 -2.26 16.31 11.27
C PRO A 129 -1.11 15.83 10.37
N GLY A 130 -1.39 14.90 9.48
CA GLY A 130 -0.38 14.33 8.58
C GLY A 130 0.32 13.06 9.09
N VAL A 131 0.42 12.79 10.40
CA VAL A 131 1.04 11.54 10.91
C VAL A 131 0.32 10.31 10.34
N ARG A 132 -1.00 10.34 10.27
CA ARG A 132 -1.78 9.28 9.64
C ARG A 132 -1.31 9.01 8.20
N ASP A 133 -1.21 10.06 7.40
CA ASP A 133 -0.85 9.94 5.99
C ASP A 133 0.60 9.47 5.80
N VAL A 134 1.51 9.88 6.71
CA VAL A 134 2.90 9.36 6.77
C VAL A 134 2.93 7.87 7.01
N LEU A 135 2.18 7.39 7.99
CA LEU A 135 2.14 5.97 8.33
C LEU A 135 1.58 5.14 7.16
N LEU A 136 0.51 5.64 6.52
CA LEU A 136 -0.09 4.98 5.37
C LEU A 136 0.85 4.95 4.16
N THR A 137 1.45 6.09 3.82
CA THR A 137 2.41 6.17 2.70
C THR A 137 3.69 5.40 2.99
N GLY A 138 4.19 5.44 4.22
CA GLY A 138 5.37 4.70 4.67
C GLY A 138 5.19 3.18 4.52
N LYS A 139 4.00 2.65 4.84
CA LYS A 139 3.71 1.23 4.66
C LYS A 139 3.66 0.83 3.18
N VAL A 140 3.06 1.66 2.34
CA VAL A 140 3.04 1.45 0.89
C VAL A 140 4.46 1.51 0.31
N TYR A 141 5.25 2.50 0.72
CA TYR A 141 6.65 2.66 0.30
C TYR A 141 7.50 1.45 0.71
N GLU A 142 7.35 0.96 1.96
CA GLU A 142 8.02 -0.26 2.44
C GLU A 142 7.72 -1.45 1.52
N ALA A 143 6.47 -1.64 1.12
CA ALA A 143 6.06 -2.74 0.24
C ALA A 143 6.68 -2.62 -1.16
N VAL A 144 6.83 -1.39 -1.69
CA VAL A 144 7.47 -1.11 -2.99
C VAL A 144 8.98 -1.37 -2.93
N GLU A 145 9.65 -0.85 -1.88
CA GLU A 145 11.10 -0.89 -1.73
C GLU A 145 11.63 -2.16 -1.05
N ARG A 146 10.74 -3.07 -0.68
CA ARG A 146 11.09 -4.31 0.00
C ARG A 146 12.20 -5.05 -0.72
N SER A 147 13.38 -5.04 -0.10
CA SER A 147 14.61 -5.55 -0.69
C SER A 147 14.75 -7.07 -0.49
N SER A 148 15.69 -7.67 -1.23
CA SER A 148 16.07 -9.08 -1.07
C SER A 148 16.68 -9.42 0.31
N ARG A 149 16.97 -8.42 1.14
CA ARG A 149 17.58 -8.64 2.47
C ARG A 149 16.61 -9.30 3.46
N ASN A 150 15.31 -9.03 3.33
CA ASN A 150 14.31 -9.74 4.14
C ASN A 150 13.79 -10.96 3.38
N ARG A 151 14.42 -12.12 3.57
CA ARG A 151 14.06 -13.37 2.89
C ARG A 151 12.68 -13.91 3.26
N GLN A 152 12.09 -13.44 4.37
CA GLN A 152 10.78 -13.90 4.84
C GLN A 152 9.63 -13.07 4.29
N ALA A 153 9.89 -11.86 3.81
CA ALA A 153 8.86 -10.97 3.30
C ALA A 153 8.55 -11.26 1.82
N ILE A 154 7.26 -11.22 1.49
CA ILE A 154 6.78 -11.38 0.11
C ILE A 154 7.24 -10.16 -0.71
N ARG A 155 7.87 -10.41 -1.85
CA ARG A 155 8.24 -9.37 -2.81
C ARG A 155 7.19 -9.28 -3.91
N TYR A 156 6.84 -8.06 -4.26
CA TYR A 156 5.86 -7.75 -5.28
C TYR A 156 6.52 -7.17 -6.52
N ASP A 157 6.02 -7.58 -7.69
CA ASP A 157 6.46 -7.03 -8.98
C ASP A 157 5.78 -5.67 -9.23
N ALA A 158 4.60 -5.47 -8.65
CA ALA A 158 3.87 -4.20 -8.67
C ALA A 158 3.04 -4.03 -7.40
N VAL A 159 2.86 -2.77 -7.00
CA VAL A 159 1.96 -2.34 -5.93
C VAL A 159 0.91 -1.41 -6.54
N VAL A 160 -0.36 -1.69 -6.29
CA VAL A 160 -1.49 -0.84 -6.69
C VAL A 160 -2.08 -0.21 -5.44
N LEU A 161 -2.12 1.09 -5.39
CA LEU A 161 -2.69 1.86 -4.28
C LEU A 161 -4.08 2.37 -4.67
N ASP A 162 -5.12 1.89 -3.98
CA ASP A 162 -6.44 2.54 -3.97
C ASP A 162 -6.34 3.76 -3.06
N ALA A 163 -6.04 4.89 -3.68
CA ALA A 163 -5.64 6.11 -3.01
C ALA A 163 -6.83 6.99 -2.59
N PRO A 164 -6.62 7.96 -1.69
CA PRO A 164 -7.62 8.94 -1.33
C PRO A 164 -8.18 9.70 -2.56
N PRO A 165 -9.37 10.33 -2.41
CA PRO A 165 -9.94 11.14 -3.47
C PRO A 165 -9.03 12.30 -3.89
N THR A 166 -9.23 12.80 -5.13
CA THR A 166 -8.42 13.86 -5.74
C THR A 166 -8.24 15.10 -4.87
N GLY A 167 -9.24 15.45 -4.03
CA GLY A 167 -9.11 16.56 -3.08
C GLY A 167 -8.12 16.32 -1.93
N ARG A 168 -7.67 15.07 -1.71
CA ARG A 168 -6.72 14.70 -0.64
C ARG A 168 -5.44 14.07 -1.15
N ILE A 169 -5.36 13.74 -2.43
CA ILE A 169 -4.20 12.99 -2.95
C ILE A 169 -2.90 13.78 -2.87
N THR A 170 -2.94 15.08 -3.13
CA THR A 170 -1.74 15.92 -3.12
C THR A 170 -1.11 16.01 -1.73
N PRO A 171 -1.82 16.42 -0.65
CA PRO A 171 -1.23 16.40 0.69
C PRO A 171 -0.84 14.99 1.14
N PHE A 172 -1.62 13.96 0.77
CA PHE A 172 -1.29 12.57 1.08
C PHE A 172 0.06 12.13 0.49
N LEU A 173 0.37 12.47 -0.76
CA LEU A 173 1.63 12.10 -1.40
C LEU A 173 2.80 13.00 -0.97
N ASN A 174 2.53 14.27 -0.64
CA ASN A 174 3.57 15.23 -0.25
C ASN A 174 3.89 15.21 1.25
N VAL A 175 3.18 14.42 2.04
CA VAL A 175 3.30 14.42 3.51
C VAL A 175 4.73 14.21 4.00
N ASN A 176 5.51 13.36 3.34
CA ASN A 176 6.91 13.12 3.70
C ASN A 176 7.80 14.35 3.41
N GLY A 177 7.52 15.10 2.34
CA GLY A 177 8.23 16.34 2.03
C GLY A 177 7.91 17.46 3.03
N GLU A 178 6.67 17.56 3.47
CA GLU A 178 6.26 18.54 4.49
C GLU A 178 6.87 18.22 5.85
N LEU A 179 6.93 16.94 6.24
CA LEU A 179 7.59 16.51 7.48
C LEU A 179 9.11 16.71 7.44
N ALA A 180 9.76 16.44 6.31
CA ALA A 180 11.19 16.74 6.15
C ALA A 180 11.47 18.23 6.31
N GLY A 181 10.53 19.10 5.90
CA GLY A 181 10.58 20.54 6.15
C GLY A 181 10.47 20.91 7.64
N LEU A 182 9.60 20.24 8.39
CA LEU A 182 9.41 20.45 9.83
C LEU A 182 10.54 19.82 10.66
N ALA A 183 11.09 18.69 10.22
CA ALA A 183 12.16 17.96 10.89
C ALA A 183 13.54 18.65 10.82
N ARG A 184 13.66 19.78 10.12
CA ARG A 184 14.93 20.54 10.06
C ARG A 184 15.45 21.01 11.42
N MET A 185 14.64 20.95 12.48
CA MET A 185 14.99 21.36 13.84
C MET A 185 14.96 20.24 14.89
N GLY A 186 15.03 18.94 14.53
CA GLY A 186 14.92 17.86 15.49
C GLY A 186 15.69 16.57 15.14
N PRO A 187 15.74 15.59 16.05
CA PRO A 187 16.44 14.31 15.86
C PRO A 187 15.88 13.43 14.75
N VAL A 188 14.74 13.79 14.17
CA VAL A 188 14.04 13.07 13.09
C VAL A 188 14.69 13.29 11.70
N ARG A 189 15.66 14.19 11.58
CA ARG A 189 16.31 14.60 10.33
C ARG A 189 16.92 13.45 9.51
N HIS A 190 17.28 12.34 10.15
CA HIS A 190 17.91 11.19 9.50
C HIS A 190 16.93 10.09 9.10
N GLN A 191 15.62 10.27 9.35
CA GLN A 191 14.58 9.27 9.10
C GLN A 191 13.53 9.71 8.04
N ALA A 192 13.65 10.94 7.55
CA ALA A 192 12.73 11.49 6.52
C ALA A 192 13.32 11.43 5.12
#